data_4872a4a399952f7d82fc332b2e8f3ca5
#
_entry.id   4872a4a399952f7d82fc332b2e8f3ca5
#
_cell.length_a   1.000
_cell.length_b   1.000
_cell.length_c   1.000
_cell.angle_alpha   90.00
_cell.angle_beta   90.00
_cell.angle_gamma   90.00
#
_symmetry.space_group_name_H-M   'P 1'
#
loop_
_entity.id
_entity.type
_entity.pdbx_description
1 polymer ?
#
loop_
_entity_poly.entity_id
_entity_poly.type
_entity_poly.pdbx_seq_one_letter_code
_entity_poly.pdbx_strand_id
1 'polypeptide(L)'
;ISNAILAPLENSHKALIETPKVNYILVLGSGHKSDESLSITSQIKMTGINRLVEGVRHYKNLEKAKLIVSGYSFSDKNSHAFMQEQLAISLGVNPNDIIRLETTKDTKEEAIETKKIVGDNELILVTSASHMKRSALLFEKEGLKIIASPTNHMAYEDSSYSSFFSANNLRKCELAFHEYLGLIYSWL
;
A
#
# COMPACT_ATOMS: atom_id res chain seq x y z
N ILE A 1 -3.47 11.84 22.07
CA ILE A 1 -4.75 11.75 21.37
C ILE A 1 -4.54 11.15 19.98
N SER A 2 -3.70 11.73 19.12
CA SER A 2 -3.49 11.26 17.73
C SER A 2 -3.10 9.78 17.63
N ASN A 3 -2.15 9.32 18.46
CA ASN A 3 -1.79 7.90 18.51
C ASN A 3 -2.94 7.02 19.01
N ALA A 4 -3.74 7.48 19.97
CA ALA A 4 -4.86 6.70 20.51
C ALA A 4 -5.96 6.41 19.48
N ILE A 5 -6.18 7.32 18.51
CA ILE A 5 -7.15 7.11 17.43
C ILE A 5 -6.57 6.37 16.22
N LEU A 6 -5.26 6.48 15.96
CA LEU A 6 -4.61 5.82 14.83
C LEU A 6 -4.16 4.39 15.15
N ALA A 7 -3.64 4.14 16.36
CA ALA A 7 -3.11 2.84 16.76
C ALA A 7 -4.08 1.66 16.59
N PRO A 8 -5.41 1.78 16.87
CA PRO A 8 -6.34 0.68 16.65
C PRO A 8 -6.46 0.26 15.17
N LEU A 9 -6.25 1.19 14.22
CA LEU A 9 -6.21 0.88 12.79
C LEU A 9 -4.89 0.17 12.45
N GLU A 10 -3.76 0.73 12.89
CA GLU A 10 -2.43 0.20 12.56
C GLU A 10 -2.13 -1.15 13.22
N ASN A 11 -2.70 -1.42 14.38
CA ASN A 11 -2.57 -2.68 15.10
C ASN A 11 -3.62 -3.74 14.70
N SER A 12 -4.48 -3.45 13.71
CA SER A 12 -5.49 -4.39 13.24
C SER A 12 -4.88 -5.64 12.60
N HIS A 13 -3.70 -5.51 12.01
CA HIS A 13 -2.91 -6.60 11.44
C HIS A 13 -1.47 -6.50 11.91
N LYS A 14 -0.86 -7.65 12.19
CA LYS A 14 0.56 -7.71 12.60
C LYS A 14 1.48 -7.49 11.40
N ALA A 15 2.65 -6.90 11.64
CA ALA A 15 3.68 -6.80 10.63
C ALA A 15 4.11 -8.20 10.14
N LEU A 16 4.25 -8.35 8.82
CA LEU A 16 4.67 -9.60 8.18
C LEU A 16 6.21 -9.64 8.09
N ILE A 17 6.84 -10.19 9.11
CA ILE A 17 8.31 -10.22 9.19
C ILE A 17 8.90 -11.24 8.20
N GLU A 18 8.41 -12.47 8.24
CA GLU A 18 8.83 -13.54 7.36
C GLU A 18 7.96 -13.58 6.09
N THR A 19 8.58 -13.87 4.96
CA THR A 19 7.88 -13.95 3.68
C THR A 19 7.31 -15.37 3.48
N PRO A 20 5.98 -15.55 3.46
CA PRO A 20 5.38 -16.84 3.14
C PRO A 20 5.56 -17.19 1.65
N LYS A 21 5.45 -18.47 1.32
CA LYS A 21 5.51 -18.93 -0.07
C LYS A 21 4.23 -18.59 -0.81
N VAL A 22 4.26 -17.57 -1.64
CA VAL A 22 3.16 -17.14 -2.51
C VAL A 22 3.67 -16.83 -3.91
N ASN A 23 2.76 -16.79 -4.89
CA ASN A 23 3.08 -16.45 -6.27
C ASN A 23 2.82 -14.97 -6.60
N TYR A 24 2.13 -14.24 -5.74
CA TYR A 24 1.70 -12.86 -6.00
C TYR A 24 1.92 -11.96 -4.80
N ILE A 25 2.43 -10.77 -5.08
CA ILE A 25 2.56 -9.67 -4.12
C ILE A 25 1.87 -8.47 -4.76
N LEU A 26 0.89 -7.87 -4.08
CA LEU A 26 0.23 -6.65 -4.53
C LEU A 26 0.65 -5.49 -3.65
N VAL A 27 1.11 -4.42 -4.29
CA VAL A 27 1.40 -3.13 -3.66
C VAL A 27 0.35 -2.11 -4.06
N LEU A 28 -0.48 -1.68 -3.10
CA LEU A 28 -1.51 -0.67 -3.36
C LEU A 28 -0.93 0.70 -3.64
N GLY A 29 -1.57 1.41 -4.55
CA GLY A 29 -1.19 2.77 -4.93
C GLY A 29 -1.30 3.79 -3.79
N SER A 30 -0.63 4.93 -3.96
CA SER A 30 -0.74 6.06 -3.04
C SER A 30 -0.82 7.41 -3.74
N GLY A 31 0.16 7.74 -4.57
CA GLY A 31 0.20 8.95 -5.37
C GLY A 31 1.62 9.35 -5.77
N HIS A 32 1.69 10.13 -6.84
CA HIS A 32 2.93 10.62 -7.44
C HIS A 32 2.69 11.97 -8.10
N LYS A 33 3.77 12.55 -8.61
CA LYS A 33 3.76 13.65 -9.56
C LYS A 33 4.91 13.45 -10.52
N SER A 34 4.61 13.27 -11.80
CA SER A 34 5.61 13.08 -12.85
C SER A 34 6.38 14.36 -13.11
N ASP A 35 7.70 14.30 -13.00
CA ASP A 35 8.63 15.38 -13.33
C ASP A 35 9.96 14.77 -13.81
N GLU A 36 10.23 14.87 -15.12
CA GLU A 36 11.42 14.27 -15.73
C GLU A 36 12.74 14.88 -15.27
N SER A 37 12.69 16.05 -14.63
CA SER A 37 13.88 16.69 -14.03
C SER A 37 14.27 16.08 -12.67
N LEU A 38 13.41 15.23 -12.08
CA LEU A 38 13.60 14.65 -10.78
C LEU A 38 13.88 13.15 -10.86
N SER A 39 14.61 12.62 -9.87
CA SER A 39 14.76 11.18 -9.71
C SER A 39 13.41 10.51 -9.41
N ILE A 40 13.25 9.24 -9.79
CA ILE A 40 12.01 8.49 -9.57
C ILE A 40 11.56 8.49 -8.10
N THR A 41 12.50 8.47 -7.17
CA THR A 41 12.22 8.52 -5.73
C THR A 41 11.64 9.86 -5.26
N SER A 42 11.92 10.94 -5.97
CA SER A 42 11.38 12.28 -5.68
C SER A 42 10.00 12.51 -6.31
N GLN A 43 9.60 11.67 -7.25
CA GLN A 43 8.32 11.76 -7.95
C GLN A 43 7.20 10.98 -7.25
N ILE A 44 7.52 9.99 -6.40
CA ILE A 44 6.55 9.17 -5.68
C ILE A 44 6.42 9.66 -4.24
N LYS A 45 5.20 9.74 -3.71
CA LYS A 45 4.99 10.10 -2.31
C LYS A 45 5.67 9.08 -1.38
N MET A 46 6.21 9.55 -0.25
CA MET A 46 6.91 8.70 0.73
C MET A 46 6.09 7.46 1.13
N THR A 47 4.77 7.60 1.28
CA THR A 47 3.88 6.48 1.55
C THR A 47 3.94 5.41 0.46
N GLY A 48 4.01 5.80 -0.82
CA GLY A 48 4.15 4.87 -1.95
C GLY A 48 5.51 4.20 -1.96
N ILE A 49 6.57 4.95 -1.65
CA ILE A 49 7.93 4.39 -1.52
C ILE A 49 7.96 3.32 -0.44
N ASN A 50 7.44 3.61 0.77
CA ASN A 50 7.41 2.66 1.88
C ASN A 50 6.65 1.37 1.52
N ARG A 51 5.50 1.48 0.85
CA ARG A 51 4.74 0.32 0.38
C ARG A 51 5.53 -0.49 -0.64
N LEU A 52 6.12 0.19 -1.63
CA LEU A 52 6.86 -0.50 -2.68
C LEU A 52 8.10 -1.19 -2.13
N VAL A 53 8.86 -0.54 -1.26
CA VAL A 53 10.05 -1.14 -0.62
C VAL A 53 9.67 -2.40 0.15
N GLU A 54 8.54 -2.40 0.87
CA GLU A 54 8.04 -3.58 1.57
C GLU A 54 7.64 -4.69 0.58
N GLY A 55 6.97 -4.36 -0.53
CA GLY A 55 6.65 -5.31 -1.58
C GLY A 55 7.91 -5.92 -2.23
N VAL A 56 8.91 -5.09 -2.51
CA VAL A 56 10.19 -5.55 -3.06
C VAL A 56 10.96 -6.42 -2.06
N ARG A 57 10.89 -6.14 -0.75
CA ARG A 57 11.46 -6.99 0.31
C ARG A 57 10.88 -8.41 0.23
N HIS A 58 9.57 -8.55 0.08
CA HIS A 58 8.94 -9.85 -0.10
C HIS A 58 9.33 -10.51 -1.43
N TYR A 59 9.31 -9.76 -2.53
CA TYR A 59 9.68 -10.26 -3.85
C TYR A 59 11.10 -10.87 -3.86
N LYS A 60 12.06 -10.20 -3.23
CA LYS A 60 13.45 -10.69 -3.17
C LYS A 60 13.65 -11.98 -2.35
N ASN A 61 12.69 -12.31 -1.49
CA ASN A 61 12.71 -13.54 -0.70
C ASN A 61 11.97 -14.71 -1.37
N LEU A 62 11.47 -14.51 -2.61
CA LEU A 62 10.74 -15.52 -3.36
C LEU A 62 11.44 -15.82 -4.68
N GLU A 63 11.56 -17.11 -5.02
CA GLU A 63 12.20 -17.52 -6.29
C GLU A 63 11.35 -17.22 -7.52
N LYS A 64 10.02 -17.30 -7.37
CA LYS A 64 9.07 -17.12 -8.46
C LYS A 64 7.84 -16.40 -7.93
N ALA A 65 7.81 -15.10 -8.06
CA ALA A 65 6.66 -14.29 -7.68
C ALA A 65 6.43 -13.17 -8.70
N LYS A 66 5.17 -12.77 -8.86
CA LYS A 66 4.79 -11.58 -9.62
C LYS A 66 4.52 -10.44 -8.65
N LEU A 67 5.10 -9.28 -8.93
CA LEU A 67 4.85 -8.04 -8.23
C LEU A 67 3.75 -7.26 -8.97
N ILE A 68 2.57 -7.16 -8.39
CA ILE A 68 1.47 -6.38 -8.92
C ILE A 68 1.57 -4.98 -8.29
N VAL A 69 1.58 -3.95 -9.12
CA VAL A 69 1.57 -2.54 -8.69
C VAL A 69 0.33 -1.85 -9.23
N SER A 70 -0.30 -0.99 -8.45
CA SER A 70 -1.60 -0.44 -8.80
C SER A 70 -1.66 1.07 -8.70
N GLY A 71 -2.60 1.67 -9.43
CA GLY A 71 -2.97 3.06 -9.34
C GLY A 71 -3.06 3.79 -10.67
N TYR A 72 -4.11 4.59 -10.76
CA TYR A 72 -4.49 5.37 -11.94
C TYR A 72 -3.64 6.64 -12.10
N SER A 73 -3.73 7.27 -13.27
CA SER A 73 -3.01 8.51 -13.58
C SER A 73 -3.69 9.78 -13.05
N PHE A 74 -5.02 9.75 -12.84
CA PHE A 74 -5.85 10.94 -12.61
C PHE A 74 -5.56 12.02 -13.66
N SER A 75 -4.98 13.14 -13.24
CA SER A 75 -4.58 14.26 -14.11
C SER A 75 -3.09 14.23 -14.51
N ASP A 76 -2.34 13.22 -14.08
CA ASP A 76 -0.92 13.08 -14.44
C ASP A 76 -0.75 12.39 -15.81
N LYS A 77 0.39 12.59 -16.45
CA LYS A 77 0.72 11.95 -17.76
C LYS A 77 1.00 10.46 -17.63
N ASN A 78 1.45 10.00 -16.45
CA ASN A 78 1.76 8.62 -16.16
C ASN A 78 0.78 8.06 -15.11
N SER A 79 0.53 6.76 -15.15
CA SER A 79 -0.18 6.09 -14.07
C SER A 79 0.70 5.93 -12.84
N HIS A 80 0.09 5.85 -11.65
CA HIS A 80 0.87 5.57 -10.45
C HIS A 80 1.50 4.17 -10.51
N ALA A 81 0.80 3.20 -11.11
CA ALA A 81 1.31 1.86 -11.34
C ALA A 81 2.58 1.88 -12.21
N PHE A 82 2.62 2.69 -13.28
CA PHE A 82 3.82 2.87 -14.09
C PHE A 82 4.98 3.45 -13.27
N MET A 83 4.73 4.47 -12.44
CA MET A 83 5.76 5.07 -11.61
C MET A 83 6.31 4.08 -10.56
N GLN A 84 5.43 3.27 -9.97
CA GLN A 84 5.86 2.19 -9.07
C GLN A 84 6.69 1.12 -9.79
N GLU A 85 6.33 0.74 -11.02
CA GLU A 85 7.13 -0.17 -11.85
C GLU A 85 8.55 0.38 -12.06
N GLN A 86 8.68 1.67 -12.48
CA GLN A 86 9.98 2.27 -12.71
C GLN A 86 10.85 2.26 -11.44
N LEU A 87 10.27 2.55 -10.28
CA LEU A 87 10.97 2.46 -9.02
C LEU A 87 11.31 1.00 -8.66
N ALA A 88 10.40 0.05 -8.88
CA ALA A 88 10.65 -1.37 -8.61
C ALA A 88 11.82 -1.92 -9.45
N ILE A 89 11.87 -1.56 -10.74
CA ILE A 89 12.98 -1.92 -11.64
C ILE A 89 14.30 -1.33 -11.12
N SER A 90 14.30 -0.07 -10.70
CA SER A 90 15.50 0.58 -10.15
C SER A 90 15.98 -0.08 -8.83
N LEU A 91 15.06 -0.73 -8.11
CA LEU A 91 15.36 -1.53 -6.91
C LEU A 91 15.72 -2.99 -7.21
N GLY A 92 15.82 -3.36 -8.50
CA GLY A 92 16.28 -4.68 -8.96
C GLY A 92 15.18 -5.74 -9.07
N VAL A 93 13.93 -5.35 -9.26
CA VAL A 93 12.85 -6.25 -9.64
C VAL A 93 12.95 -6.53 -11.15
N ASN A 94 12.79 -7.80 -11.57
CA ASN A 94 12.79 -8.14 -12.98
C ASN A 94 11.53 -7.55 -13.66
N PRO A 95 11.66 -6.75 -14.74
CA PRO A 95 10.52 -6.17 -15.45
C PRO A 95 9.47 -7.19 -15.89
N ASN A 96 9.90 -8.41 -16.24
CA ASN A 96 9.00 -9.49 -16.66
C ASN A 96 8.14 -10.04 -15.51
N ASP A 97 8.46 -9.71 -14.26
CA ASP A 97 7.72 -10.13 -13.07
C ASP A 97 6.77 -9.06 -12.54
N ILE A 98 6.70 -7.91 -13.20
CA ILE A 98 5.83 -6.80 -12.79
C ILE A 98 4.53 -6.83 -13.61
N ILE A 99 3.41 -6.69 -12.91
CA ILE A 99 2.07 -6.54 -13.50
C ILE A 99 1.51 -5.19 -13.04
N ARG A 100 1.06 -4.36 -13.99
CA ARG A 100 0.47 -3.05 -13.70
C ARG A 100 -1.05 -3.08 -13.75
N LEU A 101 -1.70 -2.55 -12.72
CA LEU A 101 -3.10 -2.20 -12.68
C LEU A 101 -3.24 -0.68 -12.85
N GLU A 102 -3.28 -0.20 -14.09
CA GLU A 102 -3.20 1.22 -14.41
C GLU A 102 -4.55 1.94 -14.44
N THR A 103 -5.64 1.20 -14.45
CA THR A 103 -7.00 1.75 -14.60
C THR A 103 -7.77 1.86 -13.29
N THR A 104 -7.25 1.28 -12.22
CA THR A 104 -7.91 1.21 -10.90
C THR A 104 -7.85 2.55 -10.19
N LYS A 105 -9.00 3.14 -9.88
CA LYS A 105 -9.14 4.46 -9.28
C LYS A 105 -9.31 4.41 -7.77
N ASP A 106 -9.75 3.28 -7.24
CA ASP A 106 -9.96 3.06 -5.82
C ASP A 106 -9.63 1.61 -5.40
N THR A 107 -9.64 1.37 -4.10
CA THR A 107 -9.26 0.07 -3.52
C THR A 107 -10.22 -1.06 -3.88
N LYS A 108 -11.49 -0.77 -4.15
CA LYS A 108 -12.46 -1.77 -4.59
C LYS A 108 -12.15 -2.24 -6.02
N GLU A 109 -11.87 -1.30 -6.92
CA GLU A 109 -11.45 -1.62 -8.29
C GLU A 109 -10.12 -2.40 -8.28
N GLU A 110 -9.17 -2.02 -7.41
CA GLU A 110 -7.92 -2.76 -7.21
C GLU A 110 -8.19 -4.22 -6.83
N ALA A 111 -9.13 -4.47 -5.91
CA ALA A 111 -9.50 -5.82 -5.50
C ALA A 111 -10.13 -6.62 -6.65
N ILE A 112 -11.08 -6.03 -7.39
CA ILE A 112 -11.75 -6.67 -8.54
C ILE A 112 -10.74 -7.06 -9.62
N GLU A 113 -9.86 -6.12 -10.03
CA GLU A 113 -8.86 -6.40 -11.06
C GLU A 113 -7.81 -7.41 -10.58
N THR A 114 -7.40 -7.34 -9.31
CA THR A 114 -6.49 -8.33 -8.72
C THR A 114 -7.09 -9.72 -8.76
N LYS A 115 -8.39 -9.88 -8.44
CA LYS A 115 -9.07 -11.20 -8.48
C LYS A 115 -9.01 -11.85 -9.85
N LYS A 116 -9.11 -11.07 -10.94
CA LYS A 116 -9.00 -11.60 -12.31
C LYS A 116 -7.61 -12.17 -12.61
N ILE A 117 -6.55 -11.61 -11.97
CA ILE A 117 -5.16 -12.05 -12.18
C ILE A 117 -4.81 -13.25 -11.30
N VAL A 118 -5.12 -13.16 -10.01
CA VAL A 118 -4.63 -14.16 -9.04
C VAL A 118 -5.58 -15.35 -8.87
N GLY A 119 -6.85 -15.20 -9.25
CA GLY A 119 -7.85 -16.24 -9.07
C GLY A 119 -8.02 -16.64 -7.59
N ASP A 120 -7.87 -17.92 -7.29
CA ASP A 120 -7.99 -18.47 -5.93
C ASP A 120 -6.65 -18.62 -5.20
N ASN A 121 -5.56 -18.13 -5.78
CA ASN A 121 -4.26 -18.16 -5.12
C ASN A 121 -4.21 -17.15 -3.96
N GLU A 122 -3.39 -17.48 -2.97
CA GLU A 122 -3.03 -16.53 -1.92
C GLU A 122 -2.07 -15.45 -2.47
N LEU A 123 -2.21 -14.24 -1.94
CA LEU A 123 -1.30 -13.12 -2.25
C LEU A 123 -0.91 -12.35 -1.00
N ILE A 124 0.28 -11.75 -1.02
CA ILE A 124 0.66 -10.77 -0.01
C ILE A 124 0.07 -9.42 -0.44
N LEU A 125 -0.76 -8.82 0.42
CA LEU A 125 -1.30 -7.48 0.25
C LEU A 125 -0.47 -6.47 1.03
N VAL A 126 0.19 -5.56 0.33
CA VAL A 126 1.06 -4.53 0.92
C VAL A 126 0.40 -3.16 0.83
N THR A 127 0.17 -2.53 1.98
CA THR A 127 -0.31 -1.15 2.08
C THR A 127 0.09 -0.53 3.42
N SER A 128 -0.23 0.76 3.63
CA SER A 128 0.01 1.42 4.92
C SER A 128 -0.78 0.75 6.04
N ALA A 129 -0.19 0.66 7.23
CA ALA A 129 -0.82 0.03 8.39
C ALA A 129 -2.19 0.65 8.72
N SER A 130 -2.31 1.98 8.64
CA SER A 130 -3.58 2.69 8.82
C SER A 130 -4.67 2.28 7.81
N HIS A 131 -4.27 1.94 6.58
CA HIS A 131 -5.17 1.57 5.48
C HIS A 131 -5.46 0.06 5.42
N MET A 132 -4.66 -0.78 6.07
CA MET A 132 -4.71 -2.23 5.93
C MET A 132 -6.06 -2.82 6.29
N LYS A 133 -6.68 -2.36 7.37
CA LYS A 133 -7.99 -2.88 7.82
C LYS A 133 -9.08 -2.73 6.76
N ARG A 134 -9.16 -1.56 6.12
CA ARG A 134 -10.15 -1.29 5.06
C ARG A 134 -9.82 -2.04 3.78
N SER A 135 -8.55 -2.10 3.41
CA SER A 135 -8.11 -2.85 2.22
C SER A 135 -8.39 -4.34 2.38
N ALA A 136 -8.03 -4.94 3.50
CA ALA A 136 -8.30 -6.36 3.77
C ALA A 136 -9.79 -6.68 3.63
N LEU A 137 -10.66 -5.87 4.26
CA LEU A 137 -12.11 -6.04 4.16
C LEU A 137 -12.61 -6.03 2.70
N LEU A 138 -12.14 -5.07 1.89
CA LEU A 138 -12.56 -4.95 0.49
C LEU A 138 -12.06 -6.13 -0.36
N PHE A 139 -10.82 -6.56 -0.16
CA PHE A 139 -10.23 -7.69 -0.87
C PHE A 139 -10.90 -9.02 -0.51
N GLU A 140 -11.17 -9.25 0.78
CA GLU A 140 -11.89 -10.44 1.26
C GLU A 140 -13.34 -10.49 0.76
N LYS A 141 -14.02 -9.34 0.64
CA LYS A 141 -15.36 -9.25 0.03
C LYS A 141 -15.37 -9.70 -1.44
N GLU A 142 -14.29 -9.47 -2.19
CA GLU A 142 -14.11 -9.95 -3.57
C GLU A 142 -13.60 -11.41 -3.62
N GLY A 143 -13.53 -12.10 -2.48
CA GLY A 143 -13.13 -13.51 -2.39
C GLY A 143 -11.63 -13.74 -2.61
N LEU A 144 -10.79 -12.73 -2.33
CA LEU A 144 -9.35 -12.87 -2.36
C LEU A 144 -8.82 -13.43 -1.04
N LYS A 145 -7.83 -14.32 -1.13
CA LYS A 145 -7.11 -14.87 0.02
C LYS A 145 -5.86 -14.02 0.24
N ILE A 146 -5.92 -13.10 1.20
CA ILE A 146 -4.83 -12.18 1.46
C ILE A 146 -3.99 -12.57 2.67
N ILE A 147 -2.70 -12.30 2.59
CA ILE A 147 -1.77 -12.26 3.72
C ILE A 147 -1.37 -10.80 3.88
N ALA A 148 -1.80 -10.17 4.96
CA ALA A 148 -1.61 -8.75 5.17
C ALA A 148 -0.13 -8.44 5.49
N SER A 149 0.46 -7.47 4.79
CA SER A 149 1.78 -6.91 5.06
C SER A 149 1.66 -5.40 5.26
N PRO A 150 1.23 -4.96 6.46
CA PRO A 150 1.15 -3.54 6.79
C PRO A 150 2.54 -2.94 6.94
N THR A 151 2.71 -1.72 6.39
CA THR A 151 3.94 -0.94 6.50
C THR A 151 3.65 0.53 6.81
N ASN A 152 4.66 1.38 6.91
CA ASN A 152 4.48 2.81 7.15
C ASN A 152 3.62 3.11 8.40
N HIS A 153 3.94 2.47 9.53
CA HIS A 153 3.32 2.74 10.82
C HIS A 153 3.70 4.15 11.29
N MET A 154 2.75 4.87 11.86
CA MET A 154 2.94 6.24 12.37
C MET A 154 2.56 6.41 13.84
N ALA A 155 1.80 5.48 14.41
CA ALA A 155 1.35 5.52 15.79
C ALA A 155 2.38 4.93 16.75
N TYR A 156 3.61 5.48 16.77
CA TYR A 156 4.60 5.09 17.79
C TYR A 156 4.34 5.81 19.11
N GLU A 157 4.78 5.21 20.20
CA GLU A 157 4.88 5.90 21.47
C GLU A 157 6.00 6.95 21.40
N ASP A 158 5.60 8.21 21.29
CA ASP A 158 6.52 9.35 21.38
C ASP A 158 6.69 9.68 22.87
N SER A 159 7.86 9.45 23.43
CA SER A 159 8.20 9.76 24.82
C SER A 159 8.39 11.26 25.09
N SER A 160 8.24 12.12 24.07
CA SER A 160 8.48 13.55 24.17
C SER A 160 7.18 14.35 24.34
N TYR A 161 7.04 15.02 25.48
CA TYR A 161 5.96 15.98 25.78
C TYR A 161 5.92 17.18 24.82
N SER A 162 6.98 17.45 24.05
CA SER A 162 7.11 18.61 23.17
C SER A 162 6.29 18.51 21.88
N SER A 163 5.63 17.38 21.61
CA SER A 163 4.97 17.11 20.33
C SER A 163 3.45 17.31 20.32
N PHE A 164 2.86 17.91 21.37
CA PHE A 164 1.38 18.03 21.47
C PHE A 164 0.77 18.78 20.27
N PHE A 165 1.42 19.85 19.81
CA PHE A 165 1.06 20.61 18.61
C PHE A 165 2.09 20.39 17.49
N SER A 166 2.08 19.23 16.85
CA SER A 166 2.94 18.96 15.71
C SER A 166 2.13 18.68 14.45
N ALA A 167 2.66 19.05 13.28
CA ALA A 167 2.09 18.71 11.99
C ALA A 167 1.90 17.19 11.81
N ASN A 168 2.79 16.39 12.42
CA ASN A 168 2.71 14.95 12.41
C ASN A 168 1.47 14.43 13.17
N ASN A 169 1.13 15.03 14.33
CA ASN A 169 -0.07 14.66 15.08
C ASN A 169 -1.35 15.01 14.32
N LEU A 170 -1.38 16.16 13.64
CA LEU A 170 -2.49 16.52 12.76
C LEU A 170 -2.65 15.52 11.62
N ARG A 171 -1.54 15.12 10.99
CA ARG A 171 -1.53 14.10 9.94
C ARG A 171 -2.05 12.75 10.41
N LYS A 172 -1.67 12.31 11.62
CA LYS A 172 -2.20 11.08 12.23
C LYS A 172 -3.72 11.15 12.42
N CYS A 173 -4.24 12.28 12.90
CA CYS A 173 -5.68 12.48 13.03
C CYS A 173 -6.40 12.44 11.68
N GLU A 174 -5.88 13.16 10.68
CA GLU A 174 -6.42 13.16 9.30
C GLU A 174 -6.52 11.74 8.74
N LEU A 175 -5.44 10.97 8.83
CA LEU A 175 -5.40 9.58 8.37
C LEU A 175 -6.41 8.70 9.10
N ALA A 176 -6.50 8.82 10.42
CA ALA A 176 -7.44 8.03 11.22
C ALA A 176 -8.89 8.32 10.82
N PHE A 177 -9.28 9.60 10.74
CA PHE A 177 -10.63 9.98 10.32
C PHE A 177 -10.95 9.52 8.91
N HIS A 178 -10.01 9.69 7.97
CA HIS A 178 -10.19 9.21 6.60
C HIS A 178 -10.48 7.70 6.55
N GLU A 179 -9.73 6.90 7.28
CA GLU A 179 -9.92 5.44 7.27
C GLU A 179 -11.17 4.99 8.03
N TYR A 180 -11.53 5.63 9.15
CA TYR A 180 -12.79 5.33 9.85
C TYR A 180 -14.01 5.65 8.99
N LEU A 181 -14.03 6.80 8.32
CA LEU A 181 -15.10 7.16 7.38
C LEU A 181 -15.14 6.19 6.18
N GLY A 182 -13.97 5.83 5.65
CA GLY A 182 -13.86 4.85 4.58
C GLY A 182 -14.35 3.45 4.99
N LEU A 183 -14.11 3.03 6.23
CA LEU A 183 -14.67 1.78 6.78
C LEU A 183 -16.19 1.83 6.85
N ILE A 184 -16.78 2.92 7.37
CA ILE A 184 -18.24 3.09 7.42
C ILE A 184 -18.83 3.00 6.01
N TYR A 185 -18.23 3.70 5.05
CA TYR A 185 -18.68 3.66 3.65
C TYR A 185 -18.57 2.27 3.01
N SER A 186 -17.56 1.48 3.38
CA SER A 186 -17.39 0.13 2.84
C SER A 186 -18.36 -0.91 3.42
N TRP A 187 -19.15 -0.55 4.45
CA TRP A 187 -20.22 -1.37 5.00
C TRP A 187 -21.59 -1.11 4.34
N LEU A 188 -21.73 0.07 3.72
CA LEU A 188 -22.96 0.46 2.98
C LEU A 188 -22.91 -0.07 1.54
#